data_9bc010420cb59d50ac658d215d3c5788
#
_entry.id   9bc010420cb59d50ac658d215d3c5788
#
_cell.length_a   1.000
_cell.length_b   1.000
_cell.length_c   1.000
_cell.angle_alpha   90.00
_cell.angle_beta   90.00
_cell.angle_gamma   90.00
#
_symmetry.space_group_name_H-M   'P 1'
#
loop_
_entity.id
_entity.type
_entity.pdbx_description
1 polymer ?
#
loop_
_entity_poly.entity_id
_entity_poly.type
_entity_poly.pdbx_seq_one_letter_code
_entity_poly.pdbx_strand_id
1 'polypeptide(L)'
;MLRKLNTGLFYLLVFNQTYETMNNNTYTTNDLWLSAFLKAKGLKLLRVLGENRRAIFVFEDTPARKTLIEEFYNNGLIGITLIKNSMADLKSAIFNMD
;
A
#
# COMPACT_ATOMS: atom_id res chain seq x y z
N MET A 1 15.40 -12.61 -17.99
CA MET A 1 15.16 -12.43 -17.40
C MET A 1 15.03 -11.84 -17.52
N LEU A 2 14.94 -11.95 -17.21
CA LEU A 2 14.59 -11.77 -16.69
C LEU A 2 14.57 -10.96 -17.04
N ARG A 3 14.28 -11.17 -17.13
CA ARG A 3 14.09 -10.78 -16.88
C ARG A 3 13.76 -10.13 -17.09
N LYS A 4 13.70 -10.35 -17.06
CA LYS A 4 13.36 -9.98 -16.76
C LYS A 4 12.94 -9.49 -16.79
N LEU A 5 13.00 -9.61 -17.13
CA LEU A 5 12.52 -9.38 -16.70
C LEU A 5 12.41 -8.68 -16.80
N ASN A 6 12.22 -8.70 -16.69
CA ASN A 6 11.89 -8.26 -16.19
C ASN A 6 11.72 -7.44 -16.19
N THR A 7 11.63 -7.53 -16.31
CA THR A 7 11.27 -7.04 -15.74
C THR A 7 10.81 -6.60 -15.75
N GLY A 8 10.87 -6.82 -16.00
CA GLY A 8 10.05 -6.64 -15.46
C GLY A 8 10.01 -6.69 -15.45
N LEU A 9 9.66 -6.79 -15.80
CA LEU A 9 9.39 -6.99 -15.31
C LEU A 9 9.74 -6.71 -15.19
N PHE A 10 10.03 -6.77 -15.11
CA PHE A 10 10.18 -6.63 -14.46
C PHE A 10 10.02 -5.96 -14.26
N TYR A 11 9.75 -6.13 -14.53
CA TYR A 11 9.58 -5.62 -13.85
C TYR A 11 9.16 -5.61 -13.72
N LEU A 12 8.85 -5.72 -13.90
CA LEU A 12 8.40 -5.82 -13.40
C LEU A 12 8.51 -6.10 -13.11
N LEU A 13 8.42 -6.46 -13.35
CA LEU A 13 8.36 -6.67 -12.76
C LEU A 13 8.60 -6.39 -12.35
N VAL A 14 8.93 -6.66 -12.59
CA VAL A 14 9.02 -6.33 -11.94
C VAL A 14 8.86 -6.01 -11.62
N PHE A 15 8.89 -5.90 -11.69
CA PHE A 15 8.71 -5.69 -11.16
C PHE A 15 8.43 -5.97 -10.89
N ASN A 16 8.36 -6.05 -11.02
CA ASN A 16 8.01 -6.46 -10.50
C ASN A 16 8.31 -6.90 -10.25
N GLN A 17 8.36 -7.22 -10.13
CA GLN A 17 8.51 -7.62 -9.67
C GLN A 17 8.96 -7.86 -9.25
N THR A 18 9.58 -8.07 -9.28
CA THR A 18 9.91 -8.15 -8.73
C THR A 18 10.37 -8.37 -8.30
N TYR A 19 10.66 -8.74 -8.06
CA TYR A 19 10.94 -8.90 -7.44
C TYR A 19 11.11 -9.45 -6.96
N GLU A 20 11.06 -9.96 -6.92
CA GLU A 20 10.99 -10.43 -6.29
C GLU A 20 11.10 -10.99 -5.73
N THR A 21 11.32 -11.61 -5.54
CA THR A 21 11.26 -12.19 -4.84
C THR A 21 11.12 -12.26 -3.94
N MET A 22 11.44 -12.32 -3.66
CA MET A 22 11.16 -12.31 -2.75
C MET A 22 10.21 -12.34 -2.11
N ASN A 23 9.89 -12.76 -1.95
CA ASN A 23 8.84 -12.75 -1.52
C ASN A 23 8.38 -11.95 -0.70
N ASN A 24 8.05 -11.24 -0.92
CA ASN A 24 7.62 -10.31 -0.05
C ASN A 24 6.20 -10.20 -0.01
N ASN A 25 5.59 -10.35 1.10
CA ASN A 25 4.16 -10.21 1.25
C ASN A 25 3.85 -8.75 1.52
N THR A 26 4.06 -7.91 0.53
CA THR A 26 3.76 -6.49 0.67
C THR A 26 2.84 -6.03 -0.44
N TYR A 27 2.02 -5.05 -0.12
CA TYR A 27 1.15 -4.37 -1.07
C TYR A 27 1.44 -2.89 -1.01
N THR A 28 1.65 -2.26 -2.16
CA THR A 28 1.99 -0.84 -2.20
C THR A 28 0.94 -0.07 -2.97
N THR A 29 0.71 1.16 -2.54
CA THR A 29 -0.22 2.06 -3.22
C THR A 29 0.18 3.50 -2.93
N ASN A 30 -0.15 4.41 -3.84
CA ASN A 30 0.03 5.83 -3.58
C ASN A 30 -1.31 6.53 -3.30
N ASP A 31 -2.38 5.78 -3.17
CA ASP A 31 -3.71 6.32 -2.92
C ASP A 31 -3.89 6.56 -1.43
N LEU A 32 -3.96 7.84 -1.04
CA LEU A 32 -4.06 8.20 0.37
C LEU A 32 -5.34 7.69 1.01
N TRP A 33 -6.48 7.85 0.32
CA TRP A 33 -7.76 7.43 0.89
C TRP A 33 -7.85 5.92 1.03
N LEU A 34 -7.38 5.18 0.02
CA LEU A 34 -7.34 3.72 0.10
C LEU A 34 -6.45 3.30 1.26
N SER A 35 -5.28 3.95 1.41
CA SER A 35 -4.37 3.62 2.50
C SER A 35 -5.00 3.88 3.85
N ALA A 36 -5.73 5.00 3.99
CA ALA A 36 -6.41 5.29 5.26
C ALA A 36 -7.46 4.23 5.56
N PHE A 37 -8.22 3.81 4.54
CA PHE A 37 -9.24 2.77 4.71
C PHE A 37 -8.60 1.45 5.13
N LEU A 38 -7.53 1.03 4.42
CA LEU A 38 -6.86 -0.23 4.74
C LEU A 38 -6.32 -0.21 6.16
N LYS A 39 -5.68 0.91 6.55
CA LYS A 39 -5.14 1.02 7.90
C LYS A 39 -6.26 0.99 8.94
N ALA A 40 -7.35 1.70 8.69
CA ALA A 40 -8.49 1.72 9.62
C ALA A 40 -9.13 0.34 9.76
N LYS A 41 -9.08 -0.47 8.71
CA LYS A 41 -9.61 -1.83 8.75
C LYS A 41 -8.64 -2.84 9.36
N GLY A 42 -7.44 -2.38 9.73
CA GLY A 42 -6.51 -3.24 10.45
C GLY A 42 -5.36 -3.80 9.63
N LEU A 43 -5.25 -3.44 8.36
CA LEU A 43 -4.10 -3.87 7.58
C LEU A 43 -2.87 -3.12 8.09
N LYS A 44 -1.76 -3.83 8.28
CA LYS A 44 -0.59 -3.24 8.90
C LYS A 44 0.20 -2.42 7.90
N LEU A 45 0.40 -1.14 8.21
CA LEU A 45 1.27 -0.27 7.44
C LEU A 45 2.71 -0.51 7.89
N LEU A 46 3.57 -0.88 6.95
CA LEU A 46 4.97 -1.17 7.26
C LEU A 46 5.83 0.08 7.19
N ARG A 47 5.62 0.90 6.17
CA ARG A 47 6.39 2.12 6.02
C ARG A 47 5.79 3.01 4.93
N VAL A 48 6.25 4.25 4.90
CA VAL A 48 5.88 5.21 3.86
C VAL A 48 7.17 5.66 3.20
N LEU A 49 7.23 5.53 1.89
CA LEU A 49 8.40 5.90 1.10
C LEU A 49 8.10 7.14 0.28
N GLY A 50 9.09 8.02 0.13
CA GLY A 50 8.96 9.16 -0.75
C GLY A 50 9.59 8.87 -2.10
N GLU A 51 8.84 9.11 -3.18
CA GLU A 51 9.35 8.88 -4.51
C GLU A 51 8.72 9.89 -5.45
N ASN A 52 9.54 10.71 -6.11
CA ASN A 52 9.08 11.69 -7.09
C ASN A 52 7.98 12.59 -6.52
N ARG A 53 8.20 13.07 -5.28
CA ARG A 53 7.25 13.94 -4.58
C ARG A 53 5.94 13.27 -4.24
N ARG A 54 5.91 11.94 -4.31
CA ARG A 54 4.74 11.16 -3.94
C ARG A 54 5.05 10.32 -2.73
N ALA A 55 4.01 10.02 -1.97
CA ALA A 55 4.11 9.05 -0.89
C ALA A 55 3.67 7.70 -1.43
N ILE A 56 4.47 6.68 -1.15
CA ILE A 56 4.13 5.30 -1.45
C ILE A 56 3.92 4.59 -0.13
N PHE A 57 2.72 4.03 0.06
CA PHE A 57 2.37 3.35 1.30
C PHE A 57 2.59 1.85 1.12
N VAL A 58 3.37 1.26 2.02
CA VAL A 58 3.73 -0.15 1.95
C VAL A 58 3.05 -0.88 3.09
N PHE A 59 2.16 -1.80 2.75
CA PHE A 59 1.40 -2.58 3.72
C PHE A 59 1.86 -4.02 3.71
N GLU A 60 1.70 -4.69 4.84
CA GLU A 60 1.84 -6.13 4.90
C GLU A 60 0.65 -6.74 4.14
N ASP A 61 0.93 -7.58 3.14
CA ASP A 61 -0.13 -8.17 2.36
C ASP A 61 -0.67 -9.41 3.06
N THR A 62 -1.99 -9.49 3.13
CA THR A 62 -2.68 -10.64 3.71
C THR A 62 -3.83 -11.01 2.78
N PRO A 63 -4.42 -12.20 2.93
CA PRO A 63 -5.57 -12.55 2.08
C PRO A 63 -6.73 -11.57 2.19
N ALA A 64 -6.83 -10.84 3.31
CA ALA A 64 -7.91 -9.87 3.49
C ALA A 64 -7.75 -8.63 2.61
N ARG A 65 -6.53 -8.33 2.16
CA ARG A 65 -6.28 -7.10 1.42
C ARG A 65 -7.17 -6.96 0.18
N LYS A 66 -7.31 -8.04 -0.57
CA LYS A 66 -8.12 -8.00 -1.78
C LYS A 66 -9.58 -7.67 -1.47
N THR A 67 -10.12 -8.32 -0.43
CA THR A 67 -11.50 -8.07 -0.02
C THR A 67 -11.67 -6.63 0.47
N LEU A 68 -10.69 -6.12 1.19
CA LEU A 68 -10.75 -4.75 1.70
C LEU A 68 -10.75 -3.73 0.57
N ILE A 69 -9.96 -3.97 -0.47
CA ILE A 69 -9.95 -3.07 -1.62
C ILE A 69 -11.30 -3.09 -2.33
N GLU A 70 -11.90 -4.27 -2.46
CA GLU A 70 -13.23 -4.39 -3.04
C GLU A 70 -14.26 -3.62 -2.20
N GLU A 71 -14.17 -3.72 -0.87
CA GLU A 71 -15.03 -2.96 0.01
C GLU A 71 -14.87 -1.46 -0.20
N PHE A 72 -13.63 -1.01 -0.30
CA PHE A 72 -13.33 0.40 -0.48
C PHE A 72 -14.04 0.95 -1.74
N TYR A 73 -13.95 0.21 -2.84
CA TYR A 73 -14.55 0.67 -4.09
C TYR A 73 -16.05 0.45 -4.15
N ASN A 74 -16.61 -0.28 -3.20
CA ASN A 74 -18.05 -0.53 -3.12
C ASN A 74 -18.70 0.14 -1.91
N ASN A 75 -18.14 1.29 -1.51
CA ASN A 75 -18.68 2.10 -0.41
C ASN A 75 -18.73 1.33 0.92
N GLY A 76 -17.64 0.64 1.22
CA GLY A 76 -17.54 -0.10 2.48
C GLY A 76 -17.70 0.82 3.66
N LEU A 77 -18.28 0.30 4.73
CA LEU A 77 -18.53 1.07 5.94
C LEU A 77 -17.29 1.11 6.81
N ILE A 78 -17.05 2.26 7.42
CA ILE A 78 -15.95 2.44 8.35
C ILE A 78 -16.33 3.52 9.34
N GLY A 79 -15.97 3.35 10.62
CA GLY A 79 -16.23 4.37 11.62
C GLY A 79 -15.51 5.66 11.28
N ILE A 80 -16.23 6.77 11.40
CA ILE A 80 -15.68 8.07 11.01
C ILE A 80 -14.45 8.44 11.84
N THR A 81 -14.43 8.10 13.12
CA THR A 81 -13.29 8.38 13.97
C THR A 81 -12.08 7.53 13.56
N LEU A 82 -12.33 6.27 13.18
CA LEU A 82 -11.24 5.39 12.74
C LEU A 82 -10.58 5.91 11.48
N ILE A 83 -11.38 6.32 10.49
CA ILE A 83 -10.80 6.82 9.24
C ILE A 83 -10.11 8.16 9.47
N LYS A 84 -10.66 9.01 10.33
CA LYS A 84 -10.07 10.30 10.65
C LYS A 84 -8.70 10.11 11.32
N ASN A 85 -8.63 9.19 12.28
CA ASN A 85 -7.38 8.93 12.98
C ASN A 85 -6.34 8.31 12.05
N SER A 86 -6.77 7.38 11.19
CA SER A 86 -5.87 6.77 10.22
C SER A 86 -5.33 7.81 9.25
N MET A 87 -6.18 8.72 8.80
CA MET A 87 -5.76 9.78 7.89
C MET A 87 -4.72 10.68 8.57
N ALA A 88 -4.94 11.03 9.82
CA ALA A 88 -4.01 11.86 10.57
C ALA A 88 -2.66 11.16 10.73
N ASP A 89 -2.68 9.85 11.02
CA ASP A 89 -1.45 9.07 11.15
C ASP A 89 -0.68 9.03 9.84
N LEU A 90 -1.37 8.85 8.71
CA LEU A 90 -0.72 8.82 7.41
C LEU A 90 -0.11 10.16 7.05
N LYS A 91 -0.83 11.26 7.31
CA LYS A 91 -0.29 12.59 7.04
C LYS A 91 0.94 12.87 7.87
N SER A 92 0.93 12.43 9.13
CA SER A 92 2.09 12.55 9.98
C SER A 92 3.27 11.75 9.44
N ALA A 93 3.01 10.53 8.97
CA ALA A 93 4.06 9.69 8.38
C ALA A 93 4.64 10.31 7.12
N ILE A 94 3.78 10.90 6.28
CA ILE A 94 4.24 11.59 5.07
C ILE A 94 5.15 12.75 5.45
N PHE A 95 4.75 13.52 6.44
CA PHE A 95 5.51 14.69 6.87
C PHE A 95 6.90 14.28 7.35
N ASN A 96 7.05 13.08 7.91
CA ASN A 96 8.30 12.59 8.47
C ASN A 96 9.06 11.63 7.56
N MET A 97 8.59 11.40 6.34
CA MET A 97 9.29 10.48 5.44
C MET A 97 10.52 11.14 4.84
N ASP A 98 11.43 10.30 4.43
CA ASP A 98 12.68 10.76 3.81
C ASP A 98 12.51 11.09 2.33
#